data_38bb1fdfa0471495e902dbd40a04b209
#
_entry.id   38bb1fdfa0471495e902dbd40a04b209
#
_cell.length_a   1.000
_cell.length_b   1.000
_cell.length_c   1.000
_cell.angle_alpha   90.00
_cell.angle_beta   90.00
_cell.angle_gamma   90.00
#
_symmetry.space_group_name_H-M   'P 1'
#
loop_
_entity.id
_entity.type
_entity.pdbx_description
1 polymer ?
#
loop_
_entity_poly.entity_id
_entity_poly.type
_entity_poly.pdbx_seq_one_letter_code
_entity_poly.pdbx_strand_id
1 'polypeptide(L)'
;MNKDQTISFLRDCLEAIGSYSAAFEPLLEDLSMALQVRDMAYQSLMQDGVTVEELSREGDPRKKGNPAWPMFIETSKEVRAKLTALNMTVATAKFTSGDEVDKLNQILLEALNENTKPKRSTKAKSPASRKVTKD
;
A
#
# COMPACT_ATOMS: atom_id res chain seq x y z
N MET A 1 10.64 -7.74 -8.47
CA MET A 1 9.58 -8.02 -9.46
C MET A 1 10.13 -7.77 -10.84
N ASN A 2 9.92 -8.68 -11.76
CA ASN A 2 10.33 -8.52 -13.15
C ASN A 2 9.33 -7.58 -13.85
N LYS A 3 9.75 -6.95 -15.00
CA LYS A 3 8.92 -6.02 -15.79
C LYS A 3 7.54 -6.60 -16.11
N ASP A 4 7.49 -7.83 -16.59
CA ASP A 4 6.25 -8.48 -17.03
C ASP A 4 5.31 -8.77 -15.85
N GLN A 5 5.86 -9.14 -14.71
CA GLN A 5 5.09 -9.33 -13.47
C GLN A 5 4.50 -8.01 -12.98
N THR A 6 5.26 -6.93 -13.09
CA THR A 6 4.79 -5.59 -12.71
C THR A 6 3.64 -5.15 -13.62
N ILE A 7 3.78 -5.32 -14.94
CA ILE A 7 2.73 -4.99 -15.91
C ILE A 7 1.47 -5.83 -15.66
N SER A 8 1.62 -7.14 -15.44
CA SER A 8 0.49 -8.02 -15.14
C SER A 8 -0.23 -7.57 -13.86
N PHE A 9 0.50 -7.29 -12.80
CA PHE A 9 -0.06 -6.81 -11.54
C PHE A 9 -0.81 -5.48 -11.71
N LEU A 10 -0.24 -4.52 -12.44
CA LEU A 10 -0.88 -3.22 -12.70
C LEU A 10 -2.15 -3.38 -13.54
N ARG A 11 -2.12 -4.29 -14.51
CA ARG A 11 -3.30 -4.62 -15.34
C ARG A 11 -4.41 -5.21 -14.47
N ASP A 12 -4.09 -6.19 -13.63
CA ASP A 12 -5.05 -6.80 -12.71
C ASP A 12 -5.67 -5.77 -11.76
N CYS A 13 -4.87 -4.82 -11.26
CA CYS A 13 -5.36 -3.71 -10.44
C CYS A 13 -6.34 -2.81 -11.22
N LEU A 14 -6.01 -2.46 -12.48
CA LEU A 14 -6.89 -1.63 -13.31
C LEU A 14 -8.19 -2.35 -13.68
N GLU A 15 -8.13 -3.65 -13.93
CA GLU A 15 -9.32 -4.47 -14.17
C GLU A 15 -10.20 -4.55 -12.92
N ALA A 16 -9.60 -4.71 -11.74
CA ALA A 16 -10.32 -4.78 -10.47
C ALA A 16 -11.08 -3.48 -10.15
N ILE A 17 -10.53 -2.31 -10.51
CA ILE A 17 -11.21 -1.02 -10.34
C ILE A 17 -12.09 -0.64 -11.56
N GLY A 18 -12.19 -1.49 -12.58
CA GLY A 18 -13.00 -1.24 -13.77
C GLY A 18 -12.48 -0.14 -14.69
N SER A 19 -11.20 0.23 -14.57
CA SER A 19 -10.58 1.33 -15.33
C SER A 19 -9.59 0.86 -16.39
N TYR A 20 -9.52 -0.45 -16.64
CA TYR A 20 -8.61 -0.99 -17.65
C TYR A 20 -9.06 -0.64 -19.07
N SER A 21 -8.11 -0.24 -19.90
CA SER A 21 -8.25 -0.11 -21.34
C SER A 21 -6.98 -0.56 -22.04
N ALA A 22 -7.11 -1.23 -23.18
CA ALA A 22 -5.97 -1.64 -23.98
C ALA A 22 -5.10 -0.45 -24.45
N ALA A 23 -5.67 0.76 -24.52
CA ALA A 23 -4.95 1.99 -24.81
C ALA A 23 -3.93 2.37 -23.71
N PHE A 24 -4.03 1.80 -22.52
CA PHE A 24 -3.11 2.06 -21.40
C PHE A 24 -1.86 1.17 -21.41
N GLU A 25 -1.80 0.16 -22.26
CA GLU A 25 -0.64 -0.77 -22.30
C GLU A 25 0.72 -0.04 -22.46
N PRO A 26 0.90 0.93 -23.35
CA PRO A 26 2.16 1.67 -23.44
C PRO A 26 2.47 2.43 -22.13
N LEU A 27 1.46 2.97 -21.46
CA LEU A 27 1.63 3.69 -20.19
C LEU A 27 2.00 2.72 -19.05
N LEU A 28 1.46 1.50 -19.06
CA LEU A 28 1.84 0.45 -18.11
C LEU A 28 3.28 0.00 -18.30
N GLU A 29 3.74 -0.10 -19.55
CA GLU A 29 5.16 -0.37 -19.85
C GLU A 29 6.08 0.73 -19.33
N ASP A 30 5.76 1.98 -19.60
CA ASP A 30 6.51 3.14 -19.12
C ASP A 30 6.53 3.22 -17.60
N LEU A 31 5.40 2.97 -16.95
CA LEU A 31 5.30 2.93 -15.50
C LEU A 31 6.16 1.81 -14.90
N SER A 32 6.14 0.64 -15.52
CA SER A 32 6.98 -0.49 -15.10
C SER A 32 8.46 -0.16 -15.17
N MET A 33 8.90 0.48 -16.26
CA MET A 33 10.29 0.93 -16.41
C MET A 33 10.66 2.00 -15.38
N ALA A 34 9.82 2.98 -15.15
CA ALA A 34 10.03 4.02 -14.13
C ALA A 34 10.14 3.43 -12.72
N LEU A 35 9.33 2.44 -12.39
CA LEU A 35 9.41 1.71 -11.12
C LEU A 35 10.74 0.98 -10.95
N GLN A 36 11.23 0.33 -12.00
CA GLN A 36 12.53 -0.35 -11.96
C GLN A 36 13.69 0.64 -11.77
N VAL A 37 13.69 1.75 -12.49
CA VAL A 37 14.73 2.79 -12.34
C VAL A 37 14.69 3.38 -10.93
N ARG A 38 13.51 3.64 -10.38
CA ARG A 38 13.34 4.11 -9.00
C ARG A 38 13.91 3.11 -7.99
N ASP A 39 13.63 1.83 -8.17
CA ASP A 39 14.13 0.77 -7.28
C ASP A 39 15.66 0.65 -7.35
N MET A 40 16.25 0.74 -8.53
CA MET A 40 17.71 0.76 -8.69
C MET A 40 18.35 1.96 -7.99
N ALA A 41 17.76 3.14 -8.15
CA ALA A 41 18.21 4.35 -7.46
C ALA A 41 18.10 4.22 -5.95
N TYR A 42 16.99 3.65 -5.47
CA TYR A 42 16.78 3.38 -4.04
C TYR A 42 17.82 2.41 -3.48
N GLN A 43 18.12 1.32 -4.19
CA GLN A 43 19.13 0.36 -3.78
C GLN A 43 20.52 0.99 -3.70
N SER A 44 20.90 1.82 -4.68
CA SER A 44 22.15 2.57 -4.63
C SER A 44 22.23 3.51 -3.42
N LEU A 45 21.13 4.20 -3.10
CA LEU A 45 21.04 5.04 -1.91
C LEU A 45 21.19 4.25 -0.61
N MET A 46 20.63 3.05 -0.54
CA MET A 46 20.75 2.18 0.63
C MET A 46 22.14 1.61 0.81
N GLN A 47 22.87 1.35 -0.28
CA GLN A 47 24.23 0.82 -0.26
C GLN A 47 25.27 1.91 0.02
N ASP A 48 25.18 3.02 -0.69
CA ASP A 48 26.24 4.04 -0.74
C ASP A 48 25.89 5.26 0.14
N GLY A 49 24.63 5.39 0.57
CA GLY A 49 24.11 6.55 1.29
C GLY A 49 23.83 7.74 0.39
N VAL A 50 23.39 8.84 1.02
CA VAL A 50 23.02 10.09 0.32
C VAL A 50 24.27 10.83 -0.19
N THR A 51 25.40 10.62 0.46
CA THR A 51 26.70 11.20 0.10
C THR A 51 27.69 10.11 -0.18
N VAL A 52 28.45 10.26 -1.28
CA VAL A 52 29.56 9.37 -1.66
C VAL A 52 30.87 10.12 -1.57
N GLU A 53 31.94 9.43 -1.24
CA GLU A 53 33.29 9.98 -1.27
C GLU A 53 33.89 9.81 -2.66
N GLU A 54 34.34 10.90 -3.24
CA GLU A 54 35.05 10.94 -4.53
C GLU A 54 36.43 11.56 -4.32
N LEU A 55 37.44 10.97 -4.93
CA LEU A 55 38.79 11.56 -4.94
C LEU A 55 38.81 12.72 -5.92
N SER A 56 39.28 13.90 -5.44
CA SER A 56 39.53 15.03 -6.32
C SER A 56 40.71 14.72 -7.27
N ARG A 57 40.89 15.56 -8.31
CA ARG A 57 42.06 15.47 -9.19
C ARG A 57 43.41 15.52 -8.47
N GLU A 58 43.41 16.12 -7.28
CA GLU A 58 44.59 16.29 -6.44
C GLU A 58 44.73 15.16 -5.40
N GLY A 59 43.80 14.18 -5.40
CA GLY A 59 43.82 13.01 -4.51
C GLY A 59 43.16 13.22 -3.17
N ASP A 60 42.57 14.39 -2.92
CA ASP A 60 41.87 14.67 -1.66
C ASP A 60 40.45 14.09 -1.68
N PRO A 61 40.01 13.46 -0.57
CA PRO A 61 38.65 12.95 -0.47
C PRO A 61 37.64 14.10 -0.39
N ARG A 62 36.70 14.12 -1.33
CA ARG A 62 35.57 15.06 -1.33
C ARG A 62 34.27 14.31 -1.14
N LYS A 63 33.41 14.86 -0.29
CA LYS A 63 32.03 14.38 -0.17
C LYS A 63 31.19 15.00 -1.28
N LYS A 64 30.57 14.14 -2.07
CA LYS A 64 29.65 14.49 -3.17
C LYS A 64 28.28 13.89 -2.91
N GLY A 65 27.23 14.58 -3.32
CA GLY A 65 25.88 14.00 -3.31
C GLY A 65 25.82 12.77 -4.20
N ASN A 66 25.18 11.71 -3.73
CA ASN A 66 24.96 10.52 -4.54
C ASN A 66 24.06 10.87 -5.73
N PRO A 67 24.48 10.64 -6.98
CA PRO A 67 23.67 10.92 -8.17
C PRO A 67 22.38 10.12 -8.24
N ALA A 68 22.26 9.03 -7.48
CA ALA A 68 21.02 8.27 -7.33
C ALA A 68 19.92 9.07 -6.62
N TRP A 69 20.26 10.08 -5.80
CA TRP A 69 19.26 10.88 -5.08
C TRP A 69 18.36 11.71 -6.01
N PRO A 70 18.88 12.58 -6.89
CA PRO A 70 18.03 13.29 -7.84
C PRO A 70 17.30 12.35 -8.78
N MET A 71 17.90 11.24 -9.19
CA MET A 71 17.25 10.23 -10.02
C MET A 71 16.06 9.59 -9.30
N PHE A 72 16.21 9.26 -8.02
CA PHE A 72 15.12 8.74 -7.20
C PHE A 72 13.95 9.73 -7.08
N ILE A 73 14.25 11.00 -6.87
CA ILE A 73 13.24 12.06 -6.76
C ILE A 73 12.50 12.25 -8.09
N GLU A 74 13.22 12.31 -9.21
CA GLU A 74 12.62 12.50 -10.54
C GLU A 74 11.77 11.31 -10.95
N THR A 75 12.27 10.11 -10.83
CA THR A 75 11.51 8.90 -11.16
C THR A 75 10.32 8.72 -10.24
N SER A 76 10.39 9.13 -8.97
CA SER A 76 9.25 9.12 -8.05
C SER A 76 8.16 10.10 -8.49
N LYS A 77 8.50 11.26 -9.04
CA LYS A 77 7.54 12.21 -9.61
C LYS A 77 6.88 11.64 -10.86
N GLU A 78 7.65 11.02 -11.76
CA GLU A 78 7.13 10.36 -12.96
C GLU A 78 6.17 9.22 -12.61
N VAL A 79 6.53 8.37 -11.67
CA VAL A 79 5.66 7.29 -11.18
C VAL A 79 4.32 7.84 -10.68
N ARG A 80 4.35 8.90 -9.87
CA ARG A 80 3.12 9.54 -9.39
C ARG A 80 2.28 10.12 -10.52
N ALA A 81 2.91 10.79 -11.49
CA ALA A 81 2.20 11.35 -12.64
C ALA A 81 1.53 10.25 -13.47
N LYS A 82 2.20 9.13 -13.72
CA LYS A 82 1.68 7.99 -14.45
C LYS A 82 0.55 7.29 -13.67
N LEU A 83 0.69 7.11 -12.37
CA LEU A 83 -0.38 6.58 -11.51
C LEU A 83 -1.61 7.49 -11.50
N THR A 84 -1.41 8.81 -11.49
CA THR A 84 -2.50 9.78 -11.59
C THR A 84 -3.20 9.68 -12.94
N ALA A 85 -2.46 9.55 -14.04
CA ALA A 85 -3.02 9.38 -15.37
C ALA A 85 -3.85 8.08 -15.52
N LEU A 86 -3.47 7.02 -14.77
CA LEU A 86 -4.20 5.75 -14.72
C LEU A 86 -5.35 5.75 -13.69
N ASN A 87 -5.61 6.86 -12.98
CA ASN A 87 -6.57 6.94 -11.87
C ASN A 87 -6.30 5.95 -10.72
N MET A 88 -5.05 5.59 -10.50
CA MET A 88 -4.62 4.65 -9.46
C MET A 88 -4.16 5.32 -8.15
N THR A 89 -4.34 6.61 -8.00
CA THR A 89 -4.04 7.34 -6.76
C THR A 89 -5.30 7.48 -5.90
N VAL A 90 -5.12 7.60 -4.59
CA VAL A 90 -6.24 7.84 -3.66
C VAL A 90 -7.05 9.08 -4.04
N ALA A 91 -6.39 10.12 -4.58
CA ALA A 91 -7.04 11.36 -5.01
C ALA A 91 -7.83 11.21 -6.32
N THR A 92 -7.43 10.30 -7.19
CA THR A 92 -8.02 10.08 -8.51
C THR A 92 -8.83 8.80 -8.61
N ALA A 93 -8.69 7.90 -7.64
CA ALA A 93 -9.53 6.72 -7.55
C ALA A 93 -10.98 7.17 -7.44
N LYS A 94 -11.69 7.03 -8.52
CA LYS A 94 -13.15 7.12 -8.48
C LYS A 94 -13.60 5.86 -7.76
N PHE A 95 -13.97 5.99 -6.50
CA PHE A 95 -14.80 5.00 -5.84
C PHE A 95 -16.10 4.95 -6.62
N THR A 96 -16.17 4.05 -7.59
CA THR A 96 -17.17 4.03 -8.64
C THR A 96 -18.51 3.50 -8.17
N SER A 97 -18.73 3.26 -6.89
CA SER A 97 -20.09 3.14 -6.39
C SER A 97 -20.13 3.46 -4.91
N GLY A 98 -21.08 4.29 -4.52
CA GLY A 98 -21.49 4.44 -3.13
C GLY A 98 -21.73 3.08 -2.46
N ASP A 99 -22.15 2.08 -3.22
CA ASP A 99 -22.36 0.70 -2.78
C ASP A 99 -21.13 0.02 -2.17
N GLU A 100 -19.92 0.28 -2.67
CA GLU A 100 -18.71 -0.35 -2.12
C GLU A 100 -18.24 0.35 -0.85
N VAL A 101 -18.37 1.67 -0.79
CA VAL A 101 -18.10 2.44 0.42
C VAL A 101 -19.12 2.11 1.49
N ASP A 102 -20.39 1.95 1.12
CA ASP A 102 -21.45 1.56 2.04
C ASP A 102 -21.26 0.14 2.56
N LYS A 103 -20.84 -0.81 1.71
CA LYS A 103 -20.47 -2.16 2.14
C LYS A 103 -19.28 -2.16 3.10
N LEU A 104 -18.24 -1.37 2.81
CA LEU A 104 -17.09 -1.23 3.70
C LEU A 104 -17.49 -0.63 5.05
N ASN A 105 -18.34 0.40 5.04
CA ASN A 105 -18.87 1.02 6.25
C ASN A 105 -19.76 0.05 7.04
N GLN A 106 -20.57 -0.78 6.37
CA GLN A 106 -21.34 -1.84 7.03
C GLN A 106 -20.45 -2.87 7.71
N ILE A 107 -19.40 -3.35 7.02
CA ILE A 107 -18.44 -4.32 7.58
C ILE A 107 -17.73 -3.71 8.81
N LEU A 108 -17.34 -2.45 8.74
CA LEU A 108 -16.70 -1.74 9.85
C LEU A 108 -17.65 -1.57 11.04
N LEU A 109 -18.92 -1.24 10.80
CA LEU A 109 -19.94 -1.10 11.83
C LEU A 109 -20.28 -2.45 12.49
N GLU A 110 -20.35 -3.53 11.71
CA GLU A 110 -20.55 -4.89 12.23
C GLU A 110 -19.39 -5.33 13.10
N ALA A 111 -18.14 -5.11 12.66
CA ALA A 111 -16.94 -5.44 13.43
C ALA A 111 -16.85 -4.64 14.75
N LEU A 112 -17.28 -3.36 14.75
CA LEU A 112 -17.36 -2.54 15.96
C LEU A 112 -18.46 -3.02 16.91
N ASN A 113 -19.61 -3.42 16.37
CA ASN A 113 -20.74 -3.94 17.19
C ASN A 113 -20.45 -5.32 17.79
N GLU A 114 -19.69 -6.19 17.12
CA GLU A 114 -19.26 -7.47 17.69
C GLU A 114 -18.32 -7.29 18.89
N ASN A 115 -17.48 -6.28 18.87
CA ASN A 115 -16.58 -5.95 19.97
C ASN A 115 -17.29 -5.27 21.16
N THR A 116 -18.50 -4.73 20.97
CA THR A 116 -19.26 -4.05 22.01
C THR A 116 -20.32 -4.92 22.67
N LYS A 117 -20.55 -6.15 22.23
CA LYS A 117 -21.45 -7.09 22.93
C LYS A 117 -20.83 -7.51 24.26
N PRO A 118 -21.43 -7.14 25.42
CA PRO A 118 -20.91 -7.62 26.69
C PRO A 118 -21.04 -9.15 26.72
N LYS A 119 -19.95 -9.84 27.03
CA LYS A 119 -19.97 -11.26 27.36
C LYS A 119 -21.04 -11.47 28.45
N ARG A 120 -22.17 -12.04 28.08
CA ARG A 120 -23.17 -12.49 29.06
C ARG A 120 -22.47 -13.48 29.99
N SER A 121 -22.18 -13.05 31.20
CA SER A 121 -21.77 -13.93 32.26
C SER A 121 -22.87 -14.96 32.48
N THR A 122 -22.57 -16.20 32.24
CA THR A 122 -23.43 -17.32 32.65
C THR A 122 -23.55 -17.28 34.16
N LYS A 123 -24.67 -16.78 34.61
CA LYS A 123 -25.09 -16.85 36.03
C LYS A 123 -25.18 -18.33 36.39
N ALA A 124 -24.24 -18.81 37.20
CA ALA A 124 -24.30 -20.11 37.81
C ALA A 124 -25.61 -20.22 38.61
N LYS A 125 -26.41 -21.22 38.28
CA LYS A 125 -27.59 -21.59 39.08
C LYS A 125 -27.12 -22.02 40.44
N SER A 126 -27.48 -21.30 41.47
CA SER A 126 -27.37 -21.77 42.86
C SER A 126 -28.23 -23.01 43.04
N PRO A 127 -27.76 -24.04 43.70
CA PRO A 127 -28.58 -25.20 44.02
C PRO A 127 -29.61 -24.84 45.09
N ALA A 128 -30.86 -25.26 44.83
CA ALA A 128 -31.99 -25.02 45.70
C ALA A 128 -31.71 -25.60 47.09
N SER A 129 -32.02 -24.84 48.13
CA SER A 129 -31.96 -25.26 49.54
C SER A 129 -32.91 -26.40 49.79
N ARG A 130 -32.35 -27.48 50.34
CA ARG A 130 -33.08 -28.65 50.82
C ARG A 130 -33.93 -28.24 52.02
N LYS A 131 -35.24 -28.33 51.90
CA LYS A 131 -36.11 -28.24 53.05
C LYS A 131 -35.91 -29.51 53.92
N VAL A 132 -35.47 -29.31 55.11
CA VAL A 132 -35.52 -30.33 56.13
C VAL A 132 -36.93 -30.33 56.74
N THR A 133 -37.68 -31.40 56.53
CA THR A 133 -38.91 -31.64 57.26
C THR A 133 -38.52 -32.28 58.61
N LYS A 134 -38.92 -31.62 59.69
CA LYS A 134 -38.91 -32.13 61.06
C LYS A 134 -40.23 -32.80 61.35
N ASP A 135 -40.17 -34.02 61.78
CA ASP A 135 -41.19 -34.63 62.61
C ASP A 135 -40.88 -34.35 64.02
#